data_1038a8acf39ef6808ae5d12126757b0a
#
_entry.id   1038a8acf39ef6808ae5d12126757b0a
#
_cell.length_a   1.000
_cell.length_b   1.000
_cell.length_c   1.000
_cell.angle_alpha   90.00
_cell.angle_beta   90.00
_cell.angle_gamma   90.00
#
_symmetry.space_group_name_H-M   'P 1'
#
loop_
_entity.id
_entity.type
_entity.pdbx_description
1 polymer ?
#
loop_
_entity_poly.entity_id
_entity_poly.type
_entity_poly.pdbx_seq_one_letter_code
_entity_poly.pdbx_strand_id
1 'polypeptide(L)'
;MVKEATATVFVFGLVEGRYCLGLVFHPRLGVWIPPGGHVEPDETAAEAALREVTEETGLTAALLPPPHEKLPDGYPHTPVSPPWWTVEIAVGPDRHTPADHVHVDHQYVALAASSVPAETDHPFVWRTEADLSEPDAIIADARGQARALFGRLPELMLSQPGWPAGNRHF
;
A
#
# COMPACT_ATOMS: atom_id res chain seq x y z
N MET A 1 -15.76 -5.68 21.07
CA MET A 1 -14.91 -4.64 20.46
C MET A 1 -15.28 -4.59 18.98
N VAL A 2 -15.57 -3.42 18.44
CA VAL A 2 -15.92 -3.23 17.03
C VAL A 2 -14.69 -3.54 16.19
N LYS A 3 -14.87 -4.21 15.06
CA LYS A 3 -13.84 -4.46 14.05
C LYS A 3 -14.27 -3.80 12.74
N GLU A 4 -13.38 -3.01 12.16
CA GLU A 4 -13.60 -2.30 10.90
C GLU A 4 -12.57 -2.77 9.87
N ALA A 5 -13.00 -2.99 8.63
CA ALA A 5 -12.09 -3.35 7.57
C ALA A 5 -11.38 -2.09 7.06
N THR A 6 -10.06 -2.19 6.93
CA THR A 6 -9.22 -1.16 6.32
C THR A 6 -8.32 -1.75 5.24
N ALA A 7 -7.78 -0.91 4.38
CA ALA A 7 -6.80 -1.28 3.37
C ALA A 7 -5.61 -0.34 3.44
N THR A 8 -4.41 -0.89 3.49
CA THR A 8 -3.13 -0.17 3.45
C THR A 8 -2.34 -0.60 2.22
N VAL A 9 -1.66 0.33 1.54
CA VAL A 9 -0.96 0.04 0.29
C VAL A 9 0.50 0.48 0.33
N PHE A 10 1.40 -0.48 0.21
CA PHE A 10 2.81 -0.22 -0.08
C PHE A 10 2.95 0.04 -1.58
N VAL A 11 2.77 1.30 -1.99
CA VAL A 11 2.85 1.70 -3.40
C VAL A 11 4.28 2.05 -3.78
N PHE A 12 4.82 1.34 -4.77
CA PHE A 12 6.16 1.60 -5.31
C PHE A 12 6.08 2.31 -6.65
N GLY A 13 7.03 3.20 -6.90
CA GLY A 13 7.20 3.91 -8.16
C GLY A 13 8.66 3.95 -8.58
N LEU A 14 8.89 4.11 -9.88
CA LEU A 14 10.24 4.26 -10.44
C LEU A 14 10.56 5.77 -10.55
N VAL A 15 11.39 6.27 -9.65
CA VAL A 15 11.82 7.66 -9.58
C VAL A 15 13.29 7.75 -9.97
N GLU A 16 13.61 8.44 -11.05
CA GLU A 16 14.99 8.60 -11.54
C GLU A 16 15.76 7.26 -11.67
N GLY A 17 15.06 6.21 -12.10
CA GLY A 17 15.63 4.88 -12.29
C GLY A 17 15.76 4.03 -11.02
N ARG A 18 15.28 4.50 -9.86
CA ARG A 18 15.28 3.78 -8.60
C ARG A 18 13.85 3.52 -8.11
N TYR A 19 13.62 2.37 -7.52
CA TYR A 19 12.35 2.10 -6.85
C TYR A 19 12.26 2.88 -5.54
N CYS A 20 11.15 3.57 -5.37
CA CYS A 20 10.83 4.33 -4.17
C CYS A 20 9.45 3.91 -3.64
N LEU A 21 9.28 3.96 -2.34
CA LEU A 21 8.00 3.78 -1.66
C LEU A 21 7.29 5.12 -1.54
N GLY A 22 6.03 5.20 -1.95
CA GLY A 22 5.18 6.36 -1.79
C GLY A 22 4.56 6.39 -0.40
N LEU A 23 4.67 7.53 0.28
CA LEU A 23 4.11 7.76 1.61
C LEU A 23 3.32 9.06 1.66
N VAL A 24 2.26 9.08 2.46
CA VAL A 24 1.46 10.26 2.77
C VAL A 24 1.69 10.69 4.22
N PHE A 25 1.60 11.98 4.47
CA PHE A 25 1.71 12.50 5.83
C PHE A 25 0.36 12.44 6.53
N HIS A 26 0.30 11.71 7.63
CA HIS A 26 -0.92 11.60 8.45
C HIS A 26 -0.93 12.69 9.52
N PRO A 27 -1.76 13.75 9.38
CA PRO A 27 -1.66 14.95 10.22
C PRO A 27 -1.96 14.69 11.70
N ARG A 28 -2.90 13.79 12.02
CA ARG A 28 -3.23 13.45 13.41
C ARG A 28 -2.12 12.68 14.12
N LEU A 29 -1.42 11.79 13.39
CA LEU A 29 -0.32 11.00 13.96
C LEU A 29 1.02 11.73 13.87
N GLY A 30 1.14 12.74 13.00
CA GLY A 30 2.39 13.49 12.79
C GLY A 30 3.50 12.66 12.13
N VAL A 31 3.14 11.61 11.37
CA VAL A 31 4.10 10.67 10.77
C VAL A 31 3.75 10.35 9.32
N TRP A 32 4.74 9.87 8.58
CA TRP A 32 4.55 9.35 7.23
C TRP A 32 4.07 7.89 7.28
N ILE A 33 3.04 7.58 6.51
CA ILE A 33 2.43 6.25 6.44
C ILE A 33 2.23 5.84 4.96
N PRO A 34 2.16 4.54 4.66
CA PRO A 34 1.60 4.09 3.39
C PRO A 34 0.16 4.60 3.23
N PRO A 35 -0.27 5.00 2.01
CA PRO A 35 -1.65 5.40 1.76
C PRO A 35 -2.64 4.29 2.14
N GLY A 36 -3.84 4.68 2.59
CA GLY A 36 -4.87 3.73 2.98
C GLY A 36 -5.99 4.32 3.83
N GLY A 37 -7.06 3.54 3.98
CA GLY A 37 -8.25 3.96 4.71
C GLY A 37 -9.27 2.85 4.91
N HIS A 38 -10.49 3.23 5.29
CA HIS A 38 -11.59 2.31 5.52
C HIS A 38 -12.13 1.71 4.22
N VAL A 39 -12.52 0.43 4.29
CA VAL A 39 -13.25 -0.23 3.20
C VAL A 39 -14.72 0.21 3.26
N GLU A 40 -15.22 0.77 2.17
CA GLU A 40 -16.61 1.19 2.06
C GLU A 40 -17.56 -0.01 1.86
N PRO A 41 -18.87 0.14 2.17
CA PRO A 41 -19.81 -1.00 2.17
C PRO A 41 -20.00 -1.70 0.81
N ASP A 42 -19.72 -1.03 -0.30
CA ASP A 42 -19.95 -1.49 -1.66
C ASP A 42 -18.66 -1.82 -2.43
N GLU A 43 -17.54 -1.88 -1.74
CA GLU A 43 -16.25 -2.22 -2.34
C GLU A 43 -15.55 -3.38 -1.61
N THR A 44 -14.63 -4.03 -2.30
CA THR A 44 -13.70 -4.98 -1.72
C THR A 44 -12.49 -4.24 -1.13
N ALA A 45 -11.75 -4.87 -0.22
CA ALA A 45 -10.51 -4.27 0.30
C ALA A 45 -9.48 -3.96 -0.79
N ALA A 46 -9.47 -4.73 -1.90
CA ALA A 46 -8.60 -4.47 -3.06
C ALA A 46 -9.02 -3.20 -3.84
N GLU A 47 -10.32 -2.96 -3.96
CA GLU A 47 -10.85 -1.74 -4.57
C GLU A 47 -10.61 -0.53 -3.68
N ALA A 48 -10.87 -0.64 -2.36
CA ALA A 48 -10.51 0.38 -1.37
C ALA A 48 -9.03 0.76 -1.47
N ALA A 49 -8.15 -0.22 -1.54
CA ALA A 49 -6.70 -0.02 -1.67
C ALA A 49 -6.36 0.89 -2.87
N LEU A 50 -6.93 0.63 -4.04
CA LEU A 50 -6.68 1.42 -5.24
C LEU A 50 -7.34 2.80 -5.20
N ARG A 51 -8.54 2.90 -4.62
CA ARG A 51 -9.23 4.17 -4.40
C ARG A 51 -8.41 5.09 -3.50
N GLU A 52 -7.97 4.59 -2.33
CA GLU A 52 -7.17 5.36 -1.37
C GLU A 52 -5.84 5.84 -1.96
N VAL A 53 -5.13 5.00 -2.74
CA VAL A 53 -3.93 5.45 -3.46
C VAL A 53 -4.26 6.63 -4.37
N THR A 54 -5.37 6.56 -5.10
CA THR A 54 -5.76 7.63 -6.03
C THR A 54 -6.15 8.90 -5.28
N GLU A 55 -6.95 8.79 -4.23
CA GLU A 55 -7.46 9.93 -3.46
C GLU A 55 -6.35 10.65 -2.69
N GLU A 56 -5.47 9.89 -2.03
CA GLU A 56 -4.43 10.47 -1.18
C GLU A 56 -3.17 10.90 -1.94
N THR A 57 -2.87 10.27 -3.10
CA THR A 57 -1.62 10.53 -3.82
C THR A 57 -1.80 11.04 -5.25
N GLY A 58 -3.01 10.92 -5.81
CA GLY A 58 -3.28 11.21 -7.22
C GLY A 58 -2.60 10.24 -8.20
N LEU A 59 -2.02 9.14 -7.70
CA LEU A 59 -1.38 8.13 -8.53
C LEU A 59 -2.40 7.10 -9.03
N THR A 60 -2.19 6.63 -10.26
CA THR A 60 -2.82 5.39 -10.73
C THR A 60 -1.86 4.24 -10.47
N ALA A 61 -2.35 3.18 -9.84
CA ALA A 61 -1.53 2.03 -9.48
C ALA A 61 -2.20 0.70 -9.85
N ALA A 62 -1.40 -0.35 -9.95
CA ALA A 62 -1.87 -1.72 -10.12
C ALA A 62 -1.37 -2.59 -8.95
N LEU A 63 -2.27 -3.41 -8.39
CA LEU A 63 -1.91 -4.32 -7.32
C LEU A 63 -0.97 -5.42 -7.82
N LEU A 64 0.04 -5.72 -7.01
CA LEU A 64 0.89 -6.89 -7.16
C LEU A 64 0.34 -8.00 -6.27
N PRO A 65 -0.21 -9.09 -6.82
CA PRO A 65 -0.69 -10.17 -6.01
C PRO A 65 0.48 -10.87 -5.30
N PRO A 66 0.28 -11.30 -4.04
CA PRO A 66 1.26 -12.16 -3.39
C PRO A 66 1.32 -13.52 -4.09
N PRO A 67 2.38 -14.31 -3.90
CA PRO A 67 2.39 -15.70 -4.29
C PRO A 67 1.23 -16.44 -3.61
N HIS A 68 0.32 -16.98 -4.37
CA HIS A 68 -0.83 -17.75 -3.88
C HIS A 68 -1.24 -18.81 -4.90
N GLU A 69 -1.99 -19.79 -4.46
CA GLU A 69 -2.57 -20.78 -5.35
C GLU A 69 -3.70 -20.17 -6.18
N LYS A 70 -3.74 -20.54 -7.45
CA LYS A 70 -4.82 -20.11 -8.34
C LYS A 70 -6.08 -20.94 -8.06
N LEU A 71 -7.22 -20.28 -8.21
CA LEU A 71 -8.50 -20.99 -8.20
C LEU A 71 -8.55 -22.01 -9.35
N PRO A 72 -9.26 -23.15 -9.16
CA PRO A 72 -9.43 -24.13 -10.22
C PRO A 72 -10.06 -23.54 -11.48
N ASP A 73 -9.69 -24.07 -12.65
CA ASP A 73 -10.30 -23.67 -13.91
C ASP A 73 -11.82 -23.91 -13.86
N GLY A 74 -12.58 -22.92 -14.34
CA GLY A 74 -14.05 -22.97 -14.31
C GLY A 74 -14.69 -22.67 -12.94
N TYR A 75 -13.91 -22.14 -11.97
CA TYR A 75 -14.49 -21.66 -10.72
C TYR A 75 -15.57 -20.58 -10.98
N PRO A 76 -16.79 -20.73 -10.42
CA PRO A 76 -17.95 -19.95 -10.89
C PRO A 76 -18.01 -18.52 -10.35
N HIS A 77 -17.13 -18.12 -9.42
CA HIS A 77 -17.15 -16.79 -8.82
C HIS A 77 -15.94 -15.96 -9.25
N THR A 78 -16.12 -14.64 -9.28
CA THR A 78 -15.05 -13.70 -9.61
C THR A 78 -14.00 -13.68 -8.49
N PRO A 79 -12.72 -13.94 -8.79
CA PRO A 79 -11.66 -13.81 -7.80
C PRO A 79 -11.40 -12.35 -7.44
N VAL A 80 -11.12 -12.09 -6.17
CA VAL A 80 -10.64 -10.80 -5.67
C VAL A 80 -9.15 -10.90 -5.39
N SER A 81 -8.38 -9.85 -5.67
CA SER A 81 -6.95 -9.82 -5.37
C SER A 81 -6.72 -10.00 -3.86
N PRO A 82 -5.99 -11.03 -3.42
CA PRO A 82 -5.71 -11.24 -2.02
C PRO A 82 -4.71 -10.19 -1.52
N PRO A 83 -4.78 -9.77 -0.24
CA PRO A 83 -3.76 -8.95 0.39
C PRO A 83 -2.47 -9.75 0.61
N TRP A 84 -1.34 -9.05 0.77
CA TRP A 84 -0.07 -9.65 1.19
C TRP A 84 -0.09 -10.05 2.65
N TRP A 85 -0.75 -9.25 3.46
CA TRP A 85 -0.98 -9.50 4.89
C TRP A 85 -2.36 -9.02 5.29
N THR A 86 -2.90 -9.68 6.30
CA THR A 86 -4.05 -9.17 7.05
C THR A 86 -3.67 -9.15 8.52
N VAL A 87 -3.77 -7.98 9.14
CA VAL A 87 -3.38 -7.79 10.53
C VAL A 87 -4.49 -7.10 11.32
N GLU A 88 -4.50 -7.28 12.64
CA GLU A 88 -5.37 -6.52 13.53
C GLU A 88 -4.57 -5.39 14.19
N ILE A 89 -5.05 -4.16 14.06
CA ILE A 89 -4.44 -2.96 14.64
C ILE A 89 -5.41 -2.38 15.65
N ALA A 90 -5.00 -2.34 16.92
CA ALA A 90 -5.79 -1.66 17.96
C ALA A 90 -5.68 -0.15 17.78
N VAL A 91 -6.79 0.54 17.68
CA VAL A 91 -6.86 1.99 17.48
C VAL A 91 -7.78 2.64 18.51
N GLY A 92 -7.43 3.87 18.88
CA GLY A 92 -8.30 4.70 19.71
C GLY A 92 -9.47 5.30 18.95
N PRO A 93 -10.33 6.06 19.62
CA PRO A 93 -11.47 6.71 18.98
C PRO A 93 -11.08 7.56 17.78
N ASP A 94 -11.87 7.47 16.72
CA ASP A 94 -11.69 8.29 15.53
C ASP A 94 -13.03 8.88 15.03
N ARG A 95 -13.05 9.40 13.78
CA ARG A 95 -14.25 9.99 13.18
C ARG A 95 -15.34 8.96 12.84
N HIS A 96 -14.97 7.69 12.67
CA HIS A 96 -15.90 6.61 12.31
C HIS A 96 -16.42 5.88 13.55
N THR A 97 -15.53 5.60 14.50
CA THR A 97 -15.88 4.90 15.72
C THR A 97 -15.42 5.70 16.96
N PRO A 98 -16.35 6.17 17.82
CA PRO A 98 -16.03 7.04 18.95
C PRO A 98 -15.47 6.30 20.18
N ALA A 99 -15.14 5.03 20.07
CA ALA A 99 -14.58 4.18 21.12
C ALA A 99 -13.33 3.43 20.62
N ASP A 100 -12.57 2.84 21.53
CA ASP A 100 -11.48 1.94 21.16
C ASP A 100 -12.01 0.79 20.32
N HIS A 101 -11.37 0.54 19.20
CA HIS A 101 -11.78 -0.47 18.22
C HIS A 101 -10.57 -1.12 17.56
N VAL A 102 -10.80 -2.02 16.60
CA VAL A 102 -9.76 -2.75 15.88
C VAL A 102 -9.96 -2.57 14.40
N HIS A 103 -8.91 -2.14 13.70
CA HIS A 103 -8.83 -2.24 12.25
C HIS A 103 -8.37 -3.65 11.86
N VAL A 104 -9.15 -4.34 11.03
CA VAL A 104 -8.72 -5.52 10.29
C VAL A 104 -8.13 -5.02 8.99
N ASP A 105 -6.82 -4.80 9.00
CA ASP A 105 -6.12 -4.12 7.94
C ASP A 105 -5.63 -5.11 6.87
N HIS A 106 -6.10 -4.91 5.65
CA HIS A 106 -5.74 -5.68 4.45
C HIS A 106 -4.62 -4.95 3.72
N GLN A 107 -3.42 -5.48 3.80
CA GLN A 107 -2.22 -4.82 3.32
C GLN A 107 -1.83 -5.30 1.93
N TYR A 108 -1.76 -4.37 0.99
CA TYR A 108 -1.47 -4.61 -0.41
C TYR A 108 -0.12 -4.04 -0.82
N VAL A 109 0.42 -4.57 -1.90
CA VAL A 109 1.57 -4.01 -2.61
C VAL A 109 1.11 -3.59 -3.99
N ALA A 110 1.50 -2.41 -4.44
CA ALA A 110 1.12 -1.87 -5.73
C ALA A 110 2.29 -1.20 -6.45
N LEU A 111 2.17 -1.11 -7.77
CA LEU A 111 3.06 -0.33 -8.63
C LEU A 111 2.30 0.86 -9.20
N ALA A 112 2.86 2.04 -9.03
CA ALA A 112 2.36 3.25 -9.66
C ALA A 112 2.70 3.27 -11.15
N ALA A 113 1.75 3.61 -11.99
CA ALA A 113 1.94 3.76 -13.43
C ALA A 113 2.85 4.93 -13.80
N SER A 114 2.98 5.92 -12.91
CA SER A 114 3.83 7.11 -13.03
C SER A 114 4.39 7.47 -11.67
N SER A 115 5.58 8.06 -11.63
CA SER A 115 6.16 8.62 -10.41
C SER A 115 5.72 10.07 -10.13
N VAL A 116 4.87 10.64 -10.97
CA VAL A 116 4.37 12.02 -10.82
C VAL A 116 3.00 11.96 -10.15
N PRO A 117 2.88 12.33 -8.86
CA PRO A 117 1.60 12.41 -8.19
C PRO A 117 0.79 13.60 -8.73
N ALA A 118 -0.54 13.53 -8.68
CA ALA A 118 -1.37 14.71 -8.85
C ALA A 118 -1.44 15.49 -7.52
N GLU A 119 -1.90 16.73 -7.61
CA GLU A 119 -2.12 17.55 -6.41
C GLU A 119 -3.30 16.99 -5.61
N THR A 120 -3.08 16.74 -4.31
CA THR A 120 -4.08 16.28 -3.35
C THR A 120 -3.96 17.07 -2.05
N ASP A 121 -4.92 16.91 -1.14
CA ASP A 121 -4.88 17.54 0.18
C ASP A 121 -3.85 16.90 1.13
N HIS A 122 -3.27 15.75 0.74
CA HIS A 122 -2.29 15.03 1.55
C HIS A 122 -0.87 15.31 1.05
N PRO A 123 0.04 15.79 1.91
CA PRO A 123 1.46 15.83 1.58
C PRO A 123 1.96 14.43 1.22
N PHE A 124 2.67 14.32 0.10
CA PHE A 124 3.18 13.06 -0.44
C PHE A 124 4.69 13.10 -0.62
N VAL A 125 5.36 11.95 -0.43
CA VAL A 125 6.81 11.82 -0.64
C VAL A 125 7.16 10.43 -1.18
N TRP A 126 8.15 10.39 -2.06
CA TRP A 126 8.84 9.16 -2.41
C TRP A 126 10.04 8.94 -1.49
N ARG A 127 10.18 7.72 -0.93
CA ARG A 127 11.31 7.31 -0.09
C ARG A 127 12.04 6.13 -0.70
N THR A 128 13.36 6.22 -0.77
CA THR A 128 14.22 5.07 -1.12
C THR A 128 14.34 4.14 0.09
N GLU A 129 14.85 2.92 -0.12
CA GLU A 129 15.14 2.01 1.00
C GLU A 129 16.11 2.63 2.02
N ALA A 130 17.11 3.38 1.55
CA ALA A 130 18.08 4.07 2.42
C ALA A 130 17.41 5.10 3.33
N ASP A 131 16.43 5.86 2.81
CA ASP A 131 15.69 6.87 3.57
C ASP A 131 14.92 6.26 4.75
N LEU A 132 14.51 4.97 4.66
CA LEU A 132 13.79 4.28 5.74
C LEU A 132 14.62 4.11 7.01
N SER A 133 15.92 4.41 6.96
CA SER A 133 16.80 4.40 8.15
C SER A 133 16.60 5.62 9.04
N GLU A 134 16.07 6.72 8.49
CA GLU A 134 15.77 7.92 9.24
C GLU A 134 14.60 7.66 10.22
N PRO A 135 14.67 8.20 11.46
CA PRO A 135 13.65 7.94 12.50
C PRO A 135 12.22 8.24 12.05
N ASP A 136 12.01 9.37 11.36
CA ASP A 136 10.69 9.89 10.99
C ASP A 136 10.31 9.63 9.52
N ALA A 137 11.07 8.76 8.84
CA ALA A 137 10.83 8.47 7.43
C ALA A 137 9.52 7.74 7.16
N ILE A 138 9.11 6.88 8.08
CA ILE A 138 7.91 6.05 8.00
C ILE A 138 7.50 5.62 9.41
N ILE A 139 6.22 5.38 9.64
CA ILE A 139 5.71 4.81 10.89
C ILE A 139 6.43 3.49 11.24
N ALA A 140 6.73 3.31 12.53
CA ALA A 140 7.66 2.26 12.99
C ALA A 140 7.20 0.83 12.63
N ASP A 141 5.91 0.55 12.73
CA ASP A 141 5.34 -0.77 12.44
C ASP A 141 5.37 -1.14 10.94
N ALA A 142 5.19 -0.17 10.04
CA ALA A 142 5.29 -0.40 8.59
C ALA A 142 6.74 -0.51 8.08
N ARG A 143 7.73 -0.04 8.84
CA ARG A 143 9.13 0.01 8.40
C ARG A 143 9.73 -1.37 8.08
N GLY A 144 9.43 -2.35 8.91
CA GLY A 144 9.91 -3.73 8.72
C GLY A 144 9.36 -4.35 7.43
N GLN A 145 8.08 -4.16 7.19
CA GLN A 145 7.42 -4.64 5.97
C GLN A 145 7.95 -3.93 4.73
N ALA A 146 8.11 -2.60 4.78
CA ALA A 146 8.67 -1.81 3.69
C ALA A 146 10.06 -2.32 3.26
N ARG A 147 10.97 -2.55 4.23
CA ARG A 147 12.31 -3.11 3.95
C ARG A 147 12.25 -4.50 3.34
N ALA A 148 11.40 -5.38 3.88
CA ALA A 148 11.20 -6.72 3.32
C ALA A 148 10.70 -6.68 1.87
N LEU A 149 9.83 -5.72 1.54
CA LEU A 149 9.33 -5.52 0.19
C LEU A 149 10.40 -4.98 -0.75
N PHE A 150 11.23 -4.02 -0.32
CA PHE A 150 12.38 -3.55 -1.13
C PHE A 150 13.30 -4.70 -1.53
N GLY A 151 13.60 -5.61 -0.61
CA GLY A 151 14.41 -6.80 -0.90
C GLY A 151 13.77 -7.78 -1.91
N ARG A 152 12.45 -7.72 -2.10
CA ARG A 152 11.70 -8.58 -3.02
C ARG A 152 11.38 -7.92 -4.36
N LEU A 153 11.51 -6.60 -4.48
CA LEU A 153 11.18 -5.87 -5.70
C LEU A 153 11.86 -6.44 -6.96
N PRO A 154 13.15 -6.83 -6.95
CA PRO A 154 13.78 -7.41 -8.14
C PRO A 154 13.04 -8.65 -8.68
N GLU A 155 12.63 -9.54 -7.78
CA GLU A 155 11.89 -10.76 -8.13
C GLU A 155 10.47 -10.42 -8.64
N LEU A 156 9.79 -9.53 -7.94
CA LEU A 156 8.43 -9.10 -8.29
C LEU A 156 8.38 -8.44 -9.66
N MET A 157 9.37 -7.62 -9.99
CA MET A 157 9.46 -6.94 -11.28
C MET A 157 9.74 -7.90 -12.44
N LEU A 158 10.46 -8.99 -12.19
CA LEU A 158 10.70 -10.01 -13.22
C LEU A 158 9.42 -10.78 -13.57
N SER A 159 8.47 -10.86 -12.66
CA SER A 159 7.20 -11.58 -12.85
C SER A 159 6.12 -10.74 -13.54
N GLN A 160 6.34 -9.43 -13.77
CA GLN A 160 5.36 -8.53 -14.39
C GLN A 160 5.70 -8.24 -15.85
N PRO A 161 5.05 -8.88 -16.84
CA PRO A 161 5.25 -8.58 -18.25
C PRO A 161 4.75 -7.16 -18.56
N GLY A 162 5.64 -6.33 -19.14
CA GLY A 162 5.30 -4.98 -19.65
C GLY A 162 5.65 -3.81 -18.72
N TRP A 163 6.19 -4.05 -17.54
CA TRP A 163 6.72 -2.97 -16.71
C TRP A 163 8.11 -2.51 -17.23
N PRO A 164 8.38 -1.17 -17.33
CA PRO A 164 9.67 -0.69 -17.78
C PRO A 164 10.77 -1.25 -16.87
N ALA A 165 11.69 -2.01 -17.47
CA ALA A 165 12.89 -2.46 -16.78
C ALA A 165 13.72 -1.21 -16.44
N GLY A 166 13.58 -0.71 -15.23
CA GLY A 166 14.45 0.33 -14.69
C GLY A 166 15.90 -0.14 -14.81
N ASN A 167 16.82 0.79 -15.01
CA ASN A 167 18.25 0.50 -15.00
C ASN A 167 18.58 -0.34 -13.75
N ARG A 168 19.08 -1.56 -13.98
CA ARG A 168 19.41 -2.54 -12.93
C ARG A 168 20.70 -2.12 -12.21
N HIS A 169 20.61 -1.03 -11.44
CA HIS A 169 21.64 -0.65 -10.47
C HIS A 169 20.97 -0.72 -9.10
N PHE A 170 21.15 -1.87 -8.48
CA PHE A 170 20.83 -2.11 -7.06
C PHE A 170 21.99 -1.65 -6.22
#